data_11c884d6f844799f7e9c762fa6ec5a13
#
_entry.id   11c884d6f844799f7e9c762fa6ec5a13
#
_cell.length_a   1.000
_cell.length_b   1.000
_cell.length_c   1.000
_cell.angle_alpha   90.00
_cell.angle_beta   90.00
_cell.angle_gamma   90.00
#
_symmetry.space_group_name_H-M   'P 1'
#
loop_
_entity.id
_entity.type
_entity.pdbx_description
1 polymer ?
#
loop_
_entity_poly.entity_id
_entity_poly.type
_entity_poly.pdbx_seq_one_letter_code
_entity_poly.pdbx_strand_id
1 'polypeptide(L)'
;MRRFFLYIITTLLLSVSCTPKQPAVYMLRPHEELPEEISRDNSFTKIFLAGTIDMGNSRDWQAEIHDKFSEMNGRYILYNPRQENWDATRPGEMEYQVKWELDHLEDADMIIMYILGTSKSPISLLEMGLHAKSGKMSVICEKDFYRYDNVRITCDYYGVPLYNDLESFLDTLE
;
A
#
# COMPACT_ATOMS: atom_id res chain seq x y z
N MET A 1 -37.90 8.42 66.08
CA MET A 1 -36.73 8.98 65.39
C MET A 1 -36.34 8.05 64.24
N ARG A 2 -36.71 8.42 63.00
CA ARG A 2 -36.39 7.66 61.77
C ARG A 2 -35.12 8.25 61.18
N ARG A 3 -34.02 7.47 61.15
CA ARG A 3 -32.75 7.84 60.48
C ARG A 3 -32.89 7.54 58.99
N PHE A 4 -32.83 8.58 58.13
CA PHE A 4 -32.69 8.45 56.69
C PHE A 4 -31.20 8.26 56.36
N PHE A 5 -30.86 7.11 55.79
CA PHE A 5 -29.54 6.91 55.18
C PHE A 5 -29.57 7.40 53.72
N LEU A 6 -28.82 8.45 53.45
CA LEU A 6 -28.63 8.99 52.11
C LEU A 6 -27.49 8.21 51.44
N TYR A 7 -27.82 7.36 50.44
CA TYR A 7 -26.82 6.71 49.59
C TYR A 7 -26.38 7.70 48.50
N ILE A 8 -25.14 8.18 48.57
CA ILE A 8 -24.50 8.94 47.50
C ILE A 8 -23.95 7.93 46.49
N ILE A 9 -24.62 7.79 45.36
CA ILE A 9 -24.10 7.02 44.21
C ILE A 9 -23.12 7.93 43.46
N THR A 10 -21.85 7.70 43.65
CA THR A 10 -20.78 8.34 42.87
C THR A 10 -20.67 7.60 41.52
N THR A 11 -21.26 8.15 40.47
CA THR A 11 -21.07 7.69 39.10
C THR A 11 -19.69 8.09 38.62
N LEU A 12 -18.79 7.10 38.54
CA LEU A 12 -17.47 7.28 37.95
C LEU A 12 -17.62 7.36 36.42
N LEU A 13 -17.62 8.57 35.87
CA LEU A 13 -17.56 8.81 34.44
C LEU A 13 -16.14 8.45 33.95
N LEU A 14 -15.98 7.26 33.39
CA LEU A 14 -14.80 6.88 32.61
C LEU A 14 -14.82 7.69 31.30
N SER A 15 -14.12 8.83 31.29
CA SER A 15 -13.83 9.54 30.05
C SER A 15 -12.81 8.72 29.26
N VAL A 16 -13.28 8.02 28.21
CA VAL A 16 -12.38 7.47 27.19
C VAL A 16 -11.77 8.66 26.46
N SER A 17 -10.55 9.02 26.84
CA SER A 17 -9.75 10.01 26.12
C SER A 17 -9.32 9.40 24.78
N CYS A 18 -10.03 9.72 23.70
CA CYS A 18 -9.62 9.39 22.34
C CYS A 18 -8.52 10.38 21.94
N THR A 19 -7.28 10.13 22.35
CA THR A 19 -6.14 10.87 21.84
C THR A 19 -5.97 10.54 20.35
N PRO A 20 -5.89 11.54 19.45
CA PRO A 20 -5.61 11.28 18.03
C PRO A 20 -4.31 10.47 17.90
N LYS A 21 -4.34 9.39 17.13
CA LYS A 21 -3.14 8.61 16.85
C LYS A 21 -2.19 9.46 15.99
N GLN A 22 -0.89 9.46 16.35
CA GLN A 22 0.12 10.21 15.61
C GLN A 22 0.26 9.65 14.17
N PRO A 23 0.59 10.50 13.18
CA PRO A 23 0.97 10.05 11.84
C PRO A 23 2.10 9.02 11.90
N ALA A 24 2.03 7.99 11.08
CA ALA A 24 3.06 6.95 11.02
C ALA A 24 3.04 6.23 9.68
N VAL A 25 4.22 5.96 9.12
CA VAL A 25 4.40 5.18 7.91
C VAL A 25 5.32 4.01 8.20
N TYR A 26 4.90 2.82 7.83
CA TYR A 26 5.69 1.59 7.91
C TYR A 26 5.82 1.00 6.51
N MET A 27 7.02 0.56 6.15
CA MET A 27 7.24 -0.22 4.93
C MET A 27 7.46 -1.67 5.33
N LEU A 28 6.74 -2.58 4.70
CA LEU A 28 6.86 -4.03 4.89
C LEU A 28 7.33 -4.66 3.59
N ARG A 29 8.43 -5.41 3.65
CA ARG A 29 9.00 -6.18 2.53
C ARG A 29 8.87 -7.68 2.77
N PRO A 30 9.03 -8.52 1.74
CA PRO A 30 9.17 -9.95 1.90
C PRO A 30 10.23 -10.30 2.96
N HIS A 31 9.96 -11.30 3.80
CA HIS A 31 10.77 -11.75 4.95
C HIS A 31 10.88 -10.76 6.12
N GLU A 32 10.19 -9.61 6.08
CA GLU A 32 10.06 -8.71 7.23
C GLU A 32 8.74 -8.95 7.97
N GLU A 33 8.67 -8.52 9.22
CA GLU A 33 7.48 -8.57 10.05
C GLU A 33 7.21 -7.18 10.67
N LEU A 34 5.96 -6.80 10.73
CA LEU A 34 5.55 -5.62 11.49
C LEU A 34 5.48 -5.95 12.99
N PRO A 35 5.76 -4.97 13.88
CA PRO A 35 5.42 -5.11 15.30
C PRO A 35 3.96 -5.53 15.49
N GLU A 36 3.68 -6.41 16.46
CA GLU A 36 2.34 -6.97 16.69
C GLU A 36 1.26 -5.90 16.90
N GLU A 37 1.61 -4.82 17.60
CA GLU A 37 0.73 -3.68 17.83
C GLU A 37 0.37 -2.92 16.54
N ILE A 38 1.26 -2.93 15.53
CA ILE A 38 1.03 -2.29 14.23
C ILE A 38 0.20 -3.21 13.33
N SER A 39 0.55 -4.50 13.27
CA SER A 39 -0.17 -5.48 12.44
C SER A 39 -1.64 -5.66 12.82
N ARG A 40 -1.97 -5.44 14.10
CA ARG A 40 -3.34 -5.52 14.65
C ARG A 40 -4.10 -4.19 14.66
N ASP A 41 -3.46 -3.09 14.31
CA ASP A 41 -4.07 -1.77 14.32
C ASP A 41 -4.79 -1.44 13.00
N ASN A 42 -6.11 -1.64 12.98
CA ASN A 42 -6.96 -1.38 11.81
C ASN A 42 -7.08 0.12 11.43
N SER A 43 -6.37 1.03 12.09
CA SER A 43 -6.36 2.46 11.70
C SER A 43 -5.32 2.78 10.64
N PHE A 44 -4.50 1.82 10.22
CA PHE A 44 -3.59 1.99 9.10
C PHE A 44 -4.29 1.72 7.77
N THR A 45 -4.05 2.59 6.80
CA THR A 45 -4.36 2.32 5.39
C THR A 45 -3.23 1.49 4.80
N LYS A 46 -3.57 0.34 4.24
CA LYS A 46 -2.62 -0.60 3.64
C LYS A 46 -2.52 -0.35 2.15
N ILE A 47 -1.31 -0.13 1.66
CA ILE A 47 -1.05 0.27 0.27
C ILE A 47 -0.03 -0.68 -0.35
N PHE A 48 -0.41 -1.37 -1.44
CA PHE A 48 0.54 -2.20 -2.18
C PHE A 48 1.21 -1.40 -3.29
N LEU A 49 2.55 -1.45 -3.34
CA LEU A 49 3.38 -0.74 -4.31
C LEU A 49 3.73 -1.67 -5.48
N ALA A 50 2.76 -1.89 -6.37
CA ALA A 50 2.90 -2.72 -7.57
C ALA A 50 3.70 -2.02 -8.68
N GLY A 51 4.34 -2.78 -9.54
CA GLY A 51 4.93 -2.19 -10.74
C GLY A 51 6.36 -2.64 -11.02
N THR A 52 7.08 -1.81 -11.79
CA THR A 52 8.42 -2.15 -12.28
C THR A 52 9.46 -2.20 -11.16
N ILE A 53 10.13 -3.36 -11.02
CA ILE A 53 11.27 -3.55 -10.11
C ILE A 53 12.50 -3.98 -10.89
N ASP A 54 12.34 -4.72 -12.01
CA ASP A 54 13.39 -5.23 -12.89
C ASP A 54 14.56 -5.90 -12.12
N MET A 55 14.20 -6.81 -11.21
CA MET A 55 15.14 -7.49 -10.31
C MET A 55 16.06 -6.51 -9.53
N GLY A 56 15.52 -5.37 -9.12
CA GLY A 56 16.24 -4.33 -8.39
C GLY A 56 17.02 -3.33 -9.26
N ASN A 57 17.04 -3.49 -10.59
CA ASN A 57 17.80 -2.61 -11.49
C ASN A 57 17.03 -1.33 -11.89
N SER A 58 15.73 -1.25 -11.60
CA SER A 58 14.96 -0.04 -11.87
C SER A 58 15.17 1.02 -10.78
N ARG A 59 14.83 2.29 -11.10
CA ARG A 59 14.69 3.36 -10.11
C ARG A 59 13.88 2.88 -8.91
N ASP A 60 14.31 3.23 -7.71
CA ASP A 60 13.55 2.94 -6.47
C ASP A 60 12.45 3.99 -6.25
N TRP A 61 11.41 3.91 -7.06
CA TRP A 61 10.23 4.77 -6.98
C TRP A 61 9.40 4.49 -5.72
N GLN A 62 9.54 3.30 -5.15
CA GLN A 62 8.87 2.94 -3.89
C GLN A 62 9.39 3.78 -2.73
N ALA A 63 10.69 4.10 -2.71
CA ALA A 63 11.25 5.02 -1.73
C ALA A 63 10.66 6.44 -1.85
N GLU A 64 10.45 6.93 -3.08
CA GLU A 64 9.84 8.24 -3.32
C GLU A 64 8.37 8.30 -2.84
N ILE A 65 7.61 7.22 -3.06
CA ILE A 65 6.25 7.07 -2.49
C ILE A 65 6.32 7.10 -0.95
N HIS A 66 7.24 6.34 -0.35
CA HIS A 66 7.40 6.33 1.12
C HIS A 66 7.68 7.72 1.68
N ASP A 67 8.58 8.47 1.05
CA ASP A 67 8.94 9.82 1.48
C ASP A 67 7.72 10.76 1.43
N LYS A 68 6.95 10.73 0.33
CA LYS A 68 5.73 11.52 0.21
C LYS A 68 4.69 11.17 1.29
N PHE A 69 4.42 9.88 1.52
CA PHE A 69 3.48 9.45 2.56
C PHE A 69 3.97 9.81 3.98
N SER A 70 5.30 9.90 4.18
CA SER A 70 5.88 10.31 5.46
C SER A 70 5.66 11.79 5.79
N GLU A 71 5.40 12.62 4.78
CA GLU A 71 5.05 14.04 4.93
C GLU A 71 3.55 14.25 5.19
N MET A 72 2.72 13.24 4.94
CA MET A 72 1.26 13.32 5.07
C MET A 72 0.79 13.07 6.51
N ASN A 73 -0.37 13.67 6.86
CA ASN A 73 -1.03 13.45 8.15
C ASN A 73 -1.90 12.18 8.14
N GLY A 74 -1.27 11.00 8.00
CA GLY A 74 -1.96 9.73 7.94
C GLY A 74 -1.20 8.59 8.63
N ARG A 75 -1.77 7.40 8.57
CA ARG A 75 -1.17 6.18 9.09
C ARG A 75 -1.20 5.13 8.00
N TYR A 76 -0.03 4.72 7.53
CA TYR A 76 0.11 3.90 6.33
C TYR A 76 1.02 2.70 6.58
N ILE A 77 0.65 1.55 6.00
CA ILE A 77 1.52 0.40 5.81
C ILE A 77 1.71 0.25 4.31
N LEU A 78 2.95 0.41 3.85
CA LEU A 78 3.34 0.28 2.45
C LEU A 78 3.90 -1.13 2.23
N TYR A 79 3.21 -1.97 1.48
CA TYR A 79 3.66 -3.28 1.04
C TYR A 79 4.56 -3.12 -0.16
N ASN A 80 5.88 -3.32 0.01
CA ASN A 80 6.89 -3.14 -1.02
C ASN A 80 7.47 -4.50 -1.43
N PRO A 81 7.15 -5.03 -2.63
CA PRO A 81 7.65 -6.33 -3.08
C PRO A 81 9.15 -6.34 -3.45
N ARG A 82 9.81 -5.16 -3.47
CA ARG A 82 11.23 -5.06 -3.77
C ARG A 82 12.08 -5.67 -2.66
N GLN A 83 12.89 -6.68 -3.01
CA GLN A 83 13.92 -7.26 -2.15
C GLN A 83 15.30 -6.76 -2.58
N GLU A 84 16.16 -6.39 -1.62
CA GLU A 84 17.54 -5.97 -1.90
C GLU A 84 18.42 -7.14 -2.35
N ASN A 85 18.15 -8.35 -1.83
CA ASN A 85 18.95 -9.55 -2.06
C ASN A 85 18.12 -10.65 -2.72
N TRP A 86 17.38 -10.29 -3.79
CA TRP A 86 16.58 -11.24 -4.55
C TRP A 86 17.45 -12.33 -5.20
N ASP A 87 17.14 -13.59 -4.90
CA ASP A 87 17.79 -14.76 -5.49
C ASP A 87 16.76 -15.82 -5.90
N ALA A 88 16.34 -15.80 -7.16
CA ALA A 88 15.39 -16.74 -7.72
C ALA A 88 15.89 -18.20 -7.72
N THR A 89 17.20 -18.46 -7.51
CA THR A 89 17.77 -19.81 -7.45
C THR A 89 17.66 -20.44 -6.07
N ARG A 90 17.35 -19.64 -5.04
CA ARG A 90 17.11 -20.15 -3.68
C ARG A 90 15.85 -21.01 -3.67
N PRO A 91 15.93 -22.27 -3.16
CA PRO A 91 14.76 -23.15 -3.13
C PRO A 91 13.58 -22.53 -2.37
N GLY A 92 12.41 -22.51 -3.02
CA GLY A 92 11.17 -21.97 -2.44
C GLY A 92 11.01 -20.45 -2.49
N GLU A 93 12.05 -19.68 -2.81
CA GLU A 93 12.03 -18.22 -2.80
C GLU A 93 11.01 -17.65 -3.80
N MET A 94 10.97 -18.17 -5.01
CA MET A 94 10.01 -17.72 -6.03
C MET A 94 8.56 -17.97 -5.57
N GLU A 95 8.27 -19.14 -5.01
CA GLU A 95 6.92 -19.45 -4.53
C GLU A 95 6.54 -18.58 -3.34
N TYR A 96 7.48 -18.34 -2.42
CA TYR A 96 7.28 -17.43 -1.29
C TYR A 96 6.97 -16.01 -1.77
N GLN A 97 7.79 -15.44 -2.67
CA GLN A 97 7.60 -14.10 -3.21
C GLN A 97 6.24 -13.94 -3.87
N VAL A 98 5.88 -14.84 -4.77
CA VAL A 98 4.60 -14.77 -5.50
C VAL A 98 3.40 -14.86 -4.53
N LYS A 99 3.45 -15.76 -3.53
CA LYS A 99 2.39 -15.84 -2.53
C LYS A 99 2.31 -14.59 -1.67
N TRP A 100 3.46 -14.06 -1.23
CA TRP A 100 3.53 -12.83 -0.47
C TRP A 100 2.89 -11.65 -1.24
N GLU A 101 3.23 -11.51 -2.53
CA GLU A 101 2.64 -10.47 -3.39
C GLU A 101 1.12 -10.63 -3.53
N LEU A 102 0.64 -11.83 -3.83
CA LEU A 102 -0.80 -12.10 -3.98
C LEU A 102 -1.57 -11.83 -2.68
N ASP A 103 -1.06 -12.30 -1.53
CA ASP A 103 -1.71 -12.12 -0.23
C ASP A 103 -1.80 -10.62 0.12
N HIS A 104 -0.74 -9.84 -0.14
CA HIS A 104 -0.73 -8.40 0.18
C HIS A 104 -1.47 -7.55 -0.85
N LEU A 105 -1.55 -7.97 -2.12
CA LEU A 105 -2.45 -7.35 -3.11
C LEU A 105 -3.93 -7.49 -2.72
N GLU A 106 -4.33 -8.64 -2.20
CA GLU A 106 -5.69 -8.86 -1.69
C GLU A 106 -5.96 -8.06 -0.41
N ASP A 107 -5.01 -8.04 0.54
CA ASP A 107 -5.13 -7.36 1.84
C ASP A 107 -5.07 -5.83 1.74
N ALA A 108 -4.49 -5.27 0.67
CA ALA A 108 -4.34 -3.83 0.50
C ALA A 108 -5.69 -3.11 0.31
N ASP A 109 -5.83 -1.94 0.94
CA ASP A 109 -6.94 -1.00 0.73
C ASP A 109 -6.76 -0.22 -0.58
N MET A 110 -5.50 0.03 -0.99
CA MET A 110 -5.13 0.74 -2.21
C MET A 110 -3.96 0.04 -2.90
N ILE A 111 -3.94 0.05 -4.23
CA ILE A 111 -2.82 -0.43 -5.06
C ILE A 111 -2.31 0.75 -5.87
N ILE A 112 -1.04 1.10 -5.68
CA ILE A 112 -0.33 2.08 -6.52
C ILE A 112 0.58 1.30 -7.44
N MET A 113 0.32 1.35 -8.75
CA MET A 113 1.10 0.64 -9.75
C MET A 113 1.89 1.61 -10.61
N TYR A 114 3.23 1.47 -10.66
CA TYR A 114 4.08 2.27 -11.52
C TYR A 114 4.79 1.42 -12.57
N ILE A 115 4.52 1.71 -13.85
CA ILE A 115 5.08 1.02 -15.01
C ILE A 115 6.03 1.97 -15.74
N LEU A 116 7.33 1.64 -15.70
CA LEU A 116 8.40 2.40 -16.37
C LEU A 116 8.40 2.11 -17.87
N GLY A 117 8.62 3.13 -18.69
CA GLY A 117 8.70 3.04 -20.15
C GLY A 117 9.80 2.13 -20.67
N THR A 118 10.90 2.04 -19.91
CA THR A 118 12.07 1.21 -20.27
C THR A 118 11.91 -0.27 -19.96
N SER A 119 10.88 -0.68 -19.21
CA SER A 119 10.67 -2.06 -18.76
C SER A 119 9.66 -2.81 -19.62
N LYS A 120 9.64 -4.14 -19.49
CA LYS A 120 8.57 -5.00 -20.00
C LYS A 120 7.45 -5.25 -19.00
N SER A 121 7.77 -5.23 -17.71
CA SER A 121 6.86 -5.38 -16.57
C SER A 121 5.75 -6.46 -16.75
N PRO A 122 6.08 -7.71 -17.13
CA PRO A 122 5.05 -8.72 -17.41
C PRO A 122 4.23 -9.10 -16.18
N ILE A 123 4.85 -9.11 -15.00
CA ILE A 123 4.16 -9.43 -13.73
C ILE A 123 3.22 -8.27 -13.36
N SER A 124 3.65 -7.02 -13.48
CA SER A 124 2.80 -5.86 -13.25
C SER A 124 1.56 -5.86 -14.16
N LEU A 125 1.70 -6.29 -15.42
CA LEU A 125 0.54 -6.44 -16.32
C LEU A 125 -0.41 -7.57 -15.87
N LEU A 126 0.13 -8.67 -15.31
CA LEU A 126 -0.67 -9.75 -14.73
C LEU A 126 -1.45 -9.25 -13.50
N GLU A 127 -0.80 -8.57 -12.57
CA GLU A 127 -1.41 -7.98 -11.38
C GLU A 127 -2.48 -6.94 -11.74
N MET A 128 -2.19 -6.09 -12.74
CA MET A 128 -3.16 -5.15 -13.28
C MET A 128 -4.42 -5.87 -13.79
N GLY A 129 -4.25 -6.96 -14.54
CA GLY A 129 -5.37 -7.78 -15.03
C GLY A 129 -6.22 -8.38 -13.92
N LEU A 130 -5.61 -8.77 -12.80
CA LEU A 130 -6.30 -9.30 -11.62
C LEU A 130 -7.08 -8.23 -10.86
N HIS A 131 -6.53 -7.00 -10.74
CA HIS A 131 -7.04 -5.99 -9.81
C HIS A 131 -7.64 -4.73 -10.47
N ALA A 132 -7.58 -4.57 -11.81
CA ALA A 132 -8.09 -3.37 -12.49
C ALA A 132 -9.57 -3.04 -12.15
N LYS A 133 -10.41 -4.05 -11.95
CA LYS A 133 -11.84 -3.87 -11.61
C LYS A 133 -12.13 -3.81 -10.12
N SER A 134 -11.11 -3.88 -9.25
CA SER A 134 -11.30 -3.90 -7.79
C SER A 134 -11.78 -2.56 -7.21
N GLY A 135 -11.58 -1.47 -7.94
CA GLY A 135 -11.86 -0.10 -7.47
C GLY A 135 -10.79 0.47 -6.54
N LYS A 136 -9.73 -0.28 -6.23
CA LYS A 136 -8.66 0.14 -5.31
C LYS A 136 -7.32 0.49 -5.98
N MET A 137 -7.26 0.41 -7.33
CA MET A 137 -6.02 0.61 -8.09
C MET A 137 -5.92 2.03 -8.68
N SER A 138 -4.71 2.61 -8.60
CA SER A 138 -4.26 3.74 -9.39
C SER A 138 -3.02 3.33 -10.18
N VAL A 139 -2.94 3.72 -11.46
CA VAL A 139 -1.85 3.33 -12.36
C VAL A 139 -1.08 4.56 -12.81
N ILE A 140 0.23 4.48 -12.72
CA ILE A 140 1.18 5.40 -13.31
C ILE A 140 1.86 4.62 -14.43
N CYS A 141 1.77 5.09 -15.68
CA CYS A 141 2.38 4.40 -16.82
C CYS A 141 3.04 5.44 -17.73
N GLU A 142 4.35 5.32 -17.90
CA GLU A 142 5.10 6.21 -18.79
C GLU A 142 4.67 5.98 -20.25
N LYS A 143 4.53 7.07 -21.03
CA LYS A 143 3.99 7.02 -22.39
C LYS A 143 4.81 6.21 -23.39
N ASP A 144 6.09 6.05 -23.14
CA ASP A 144 7.01 5.26 -23.95
C ASP A 144 7.02 3.77 -23.59
N PHE A 145 6.21 3.34 -22.61
CA PHE A 145 5.99 1.93 -22.33
C PHE A 145 5.40 1.22 -23.55
N TYR A 146 6.04 0.14 -24.01
CA TYR A 146 5.72 -0.54 -25.25
C TYR A 146 4.26 -1.04 -25.38
N ARG A 147 3.54 -1.16 -24.27
CA ARG A 147 2.12 -1.54 -24.19
C ARG A 147 1.25 -0.45 -23.56
N TYR A 148 1.68 0.80 -23.65
CA TYR A 148 0.96 1.94 -23.06
C TYR A 148 -0.53 1.94 -23.43
N ASP A 149 -0.87 1.74 -24.71
CA ASP A 149 -2.28 1.73 -25.14
C ASP A 149 -3.10 0.59 -24.55
N ASN A 150 -2.49 -0.59 -24.30
CA ASN A 150 -3.17 -1.67 -23.60
C ASN A 150 -3.50 -1.26 -22.17
N VAL A 151 -2.54 -0.64 -21.44
CA VAL A 151 -2.74 -0.13 -20.09
C VAL A 151 -3.81 0.95 -20.08
N ARG A 152 -3.69 1.97 -20.93
CA ARG A 152 -4.63 3.10 -21.02
C ARG A 152 -6.07 2.63 -21.30
N ILE A 153 -6.25 1.78 -22.30
CA ILE A 153 -7.60 1.29 -22.67
C ILE A 153 -8.20 0.46 -21.54
N THR A 154 -7.39 -0.34 -20.84
CA THR A 154 -7.85 -1.11 -19.68
C THR A 154 -8.24 -0.20 -18.52
N CYS A 155 -7.44 0.83 -18.24
CA CYS A 155 -7.76 1.84 -17.22
C CYS A 155 -9.08 2.56 -17.57
N ASP A 156 -9.23 3.03 -18.81
CA ASP A 156 -10.45 3.70 -19.28
C ASP A 156 -11.67 2.79 -19.11
N TYR A 157 -11.55 1.51 -19.47
CA TYR A 157 -12.65 0.55 -19.42
C TYR A 157 -13.15 0.26 -18.01
N TYR A 158 -12.22 0.17 -17.03
CA TYR A 158 -12.54 -0.15 -15.64
C TYR A 158 -12.63 1.09 -14.73
N GLY A 159 -12.42 2.29 -15.26
CA GLY A 159 -12.44 3.54 -14.47
C GLY A 159 -11.25 3.67 -13.53
N VAL A 160 -10.10 3.08 -13.86
CA VAL A 160 -8.87 3.16 -13.08
C VAL A 160 -8.19 4.50 -13.36
N PRO A 161 -7.87 5.33 -12.33
CA PRO A 161 -7.07 6.54 -12.53
C PRO A 161 -5.72 6.21 -13.18
N LEU A 162 -5.37 6.94 -14.26
CA LEU A 162 -4.11 6.77 -14.98
C LEU A 162 -3.34 8.09 -15.04
N TYR A 163 -2.08 8.01 -14.64
CA TYR A 163 -1.09 9.10 -14.66
C TYR A 163 0.04 8.74 -15.61
N ASN A 164 0.72 9.76 -16.20
CA ASN A 164 1.79 9.51 -17.16
C ASN A 164 3.19 9.54 -16.51
N ASP A 165 3.29 10.05 -15.30
CA ASP A 165 4.53 10.16 -14.52
C ASP A 165 4.20 10.15 -13.02
N LEU A 166 5.24 9.89 -12.21
CA LEU A 166 5.11 9.79 -10.76
C LEU A 166 4.77 11.14 -10.12
N GLU A 167 5.32 12.25 -10.63
CA GLU A 167 5.09 13.58 -10.09
C GLU A 167 3.60 13.96 -10.15
N SER A 168 2.98 13.80 -11.33
CA SER A 168 1.54 14.06 -11.49
C SER A 168 0.64 13.19 -10.61
N PHE A 169 1.08 11.99 -10.24
CA PHE A 169 0.37 11.17 -9.25
C PHE A 169 0.58 11.72 -7.84
N LEU A 170 1.85 12.02 -7.45
CA LEU A 170 2.18 12.51 -6.11
C LEU A 170 1.47 13.84 -5.77
N ASP A 171 1.26 14.70 -6.78
CA ASP A 171 0.51 15.96 -6.63
C ASP A 171 -0.97 15.75 -6.27
N THR A 172 -1.51 14.56 -6.50
CA THR A 172 -2.91 14.22 -6.13
C THR A 172 -3.05 13.75 -4.68
N LEU A 173 -1.94 13.54 -3.98
CA LEU A 173 -1.89 13.03 -2.60
C LEU A 173 -1.84 14.16 -1.55
N GLU A 174 -2.37 15.34 -1.84
CA GLU A 174 -2.42 16.48 -0.92
C GLU A 174 -3.48 16.33 0.20
#